data_2b71cbc977b30a7622fcd955eaf95b90
#
_entry.id   2b71cbc977b30a7622fcd955eaf95b90
#
_cell.length_a   1.000
_cell.length_b   1.000
_cell.length_c   1.000
_cell.angle_alpha   90.00
_cell.angle_beta   90.00
_cell.angle_gamma   90.00
#
_symmetry.space_group_name_H-M   'P 1'
#
loop_
_entity.id
_entity.type
_entity.pdbx_description
1 polymer ?
#
loop_
_entity_poly.entity_id
_entity_poly.type
_entity_poly.pdbx_seq_one_letter_code
_entity_poly.pdbx_strand_id
1 'polypeptide(L)'
;MMKLIITIIPDNNCDNVSLALTERKFRVTQIASTGGFLRRGNSTLLVGVEDEQLDEALEVIKQTVDSSNSRQQGVLFVIKVDKFIHF
;
A
#
# COMPACT_ATOMS: atom_id res chain seq x y z
N MET A 1 -16.92 -8.54 -0.30
CA MET A 1 -15.92 -9.16 0.53
C MET A 1 -14.71 -8.28 0.59
N MET A 2 -14.10 -8.20 1.72
CA MET A 2 -13.00 -7.29 1.91
C MET A 2 -11.65 -7.91 1.66
N LYS A 3 -10.75 -7.14 1.14
CA LYS A 3 -9.38 -7.57 0.95
C LYS A 3 -8.44 -6.61 1.64
N LEU A 4 -7.31 -7.12 2.05
CA LEU A 4 -6.28 -6.28 2.66
C LEU A 4 -5.07 -6.30 1.75
N ILE A 5 -4.63 -5.12 1.37
CA ILE A 5 -3.42 -4.99 0.58
C ILE A 5 -2.30 -4.63 1.54
N ILE A 6 -1.22 -5.37 1.49
CA ILE A 6 -0.03 -5.05 2.27
C ILE A 6 1.04 -4.74 1.25
N THR A 7 1.53 -3.53 1.24
CA THR A 7 2.55 -3.16 0.27
C THR A 7 3.76 -2.58 0.98
N ILE A 8 4.93 -2.98 0.53
CA ILE A 8 6.19 -2.50 1.09
C ILE A 8 6.89 -1.75 -0.02
N ILE A 9 7.11 -0.48 0.19
CA ILE A 9 7.65 0.41 -0.83
C ILE A 9 8.72 1.29 -0.24
N PRO A 10 9.58 1.88 -1.07
CA PRO A 10 10.61 2.76 -0.55
C PRO A 10 9.99 3.97 0.15
N ASP A 11 10.66 4.44 1.19
CA ASP A 11 10.15 5.57 1.96
C ASP A 11 9.86 6.78 1.10
N ASN A 12 10.67 7.03 0.10
CA ASN A 12 10.45 8.22 -0.72
C ASN A 12 9.19 8.12 -1.58
N ASN A 13 8.56 6.95 -1.65
CA ASN A 13 7.31 6.82 -2.37
C ASN A 13 6.12 6.77 -1.43
N CYS A 14 6.39 6.65 -0.14
CA CYS A 14 5.34 6.41 0.82
C CYS A 14 4.29 7.52 0.86
N ASP A 15 4.74 8.75 0.94
CA ASP A 15 3.80 9.86 1.04
C ASP A 15 2.98 10.01 -0.23
N ASN A 16 3.59 9.82 -1.38
CA ASN A 16 2.87 9.95 -2.64
C ASN A 16 1.83 8.85 -2.79
N VAL A 17 2.18 7.63 -2.43
CA VAL A 17 1.23 6.54 -2.53
C VAL A 17 0.09 6.73 -1.54
N SER A 18 0.41 7.11 -0.30
CA SER A 18 -0.62 7.34 0.70
C SER A 18 -1.56 8.44 0.26
N LEU A 19 -1.02 9.52 -0.29
CA LEU A 19 -1.85 10.62 -0.73
C LEU A 19 -2.74 10.20 -1.89
N ALA A 20 -2.19 9.51 -2.86
CA ALA A 20 -2.96 9.09 -4.02
C ALA A 20 -4.11 8.18 -3.61
N LEU A 21 -3.87 7.28 -2.68
CA LEU A 21 -4.92 6.39 -2.21
C LEU A 21 -5.96 7.13 -1.41
N THR A 22 -5.52 8.04 -0.55
CA THR A 22 -6.44 8.80 0.27
C THR A 22 -7.32 9.70 -0.57
N GLU A 23 -6.79 10.23 -1.64
CA GLU A 23 -7.57 11.08 -2.53
C GLU A 23 -8.71 10.30 -3.18
N ARG A 24 -8.56 9.01 -3.29
CA ARG A 24 -9.62 8.17 -3.82
C ARG A 24 -10.45 7.54 -2.71
N LYS A 25 -10.26 8.06 -1.50
CA LYS A 25 -11.06 7.64 -0.34
C LYS A 25 -10.77 6.23 0.16
N PHE A 26 -9.60 5.72 -0.15
CA PHE A 26 -9.18 4.47 0.45
C PHE A 26 -8.55 4.77 1.80
N ARG A 27 -8.68 3.85 2.72
CA ARG A 27 -8.07 4.00 4.01
C ARG A 27 -6.70 3.38 4.01
N VAL A 28 -5.71 4.14 4.43
CA VAL A 28 -4.33 3.68 4.43
C VAL A 28 -3.76 3.77 5.83
N THR A 29 -3.15 2.71 6.29
CA THR A 29 -2.46 2.72 7.58
C THR A 29 -0.99 2.44 7.31
N GLN A 30 -0.13 3.31 7.76
CA GLN A 30 1.29 3.11 7.58
C GLN A 30 1.86 2.44 8.81
N ILE A 31 2.57 1.35 8.63
CA ILE A 31 3.24 0.70 9.70
C ILE A 31 4.69 1.11 9.58
N ALA A 32 5.23 1.66 10.58
CA ALA A 32 6.56 2.14 10.54
C ALA A 32 7.49 1.06 10.21
N SER A 33 8.36 1.23 9.29
CA SER A 33 9.22 0.23 9.00
C SER A 33 10.50 0.78 9.04
N THR A 34 11.23 0.67 9.93
CA THR A 34 12.42 1.26 9.97
C THR A 34 13.33 0.49 9.35
N GLY A 35 14.15 0.77 8.83
CA GLY A 35 15.02 0.12 8.16
C GLY A 35 15.90 -0.81 8.75
N GLY A 36 15.82 -1.03 9.90
CA GLY A 36 16.70 -1.87 10.52
C GLY A 36 17.01 -3.03 9.71
N PHE A 37 16.08 -3.83 9.41
CA PHE A 37 16.34 -5.03 8.77
C PHE A 37 16.54 -4.85 7.31
N LEU A 38 15.78 -4.03 6.69
CA LEU A 38 15.90 -3.87 5.31
C LEU A 38 16.71 -2.70 4.92
N ARG A 39 17.23 -2.10 5.71
CA ARG A 39 18.04 -1.08 5.45
C ARG A 39 17.46 -0.16 4.53
N ARG A 40 17.64 0.75 4.15
CA ARG A 40 17.19 1.61 3.29
C ARG A 40 15.88 2.09 3.51
N GLY A 41 15.25 2.07 4.38
CA GLY A 41 14.05 2.75 4.60
C GLY A 41 12.95 2.41 3.66
N ASN A 42 12.34 1.31 3.89
CA ASN A 42 11.11 0.97 3.22
C ASN A 42 9.96 1.17 4.20
N SER A 43 8.79 1.47 3.68
CA SER A 43 7.60 1.62 4.49
C SER A 43 6.58 0.57 4.14
N THR A 44 5.81 0.14 5.11
CA THR A 44 4.74 -0.83 4.87
C THR A 44 3.42 -0.14 5.05
N LEU A 45 2.55 -0.27 4.07
CA LEU A 45 1.22 0.30 4.12
C LEU A 45 0.18 -0.80 4.09
N LEU A 46 -0.87 -0.61 4.87
CA LEU A 46 -2.01 -1.52 4.85
C LEU A 46 -3.19 -0.77 4.28
N VAL A 47 -3.86 -1.37 3.30
CA VAL A 47 -4.98 -0.73 2.65
C VAL A 47 -6.14 -1.70 2.61
N GLY A 48 -7.23 -1.37 3.26
CA GLY A 48 -8.42 -2.23 3.23
C GLY A 48 -9.34 -1.80 2.12
N VAL A 49 -9.77 -2.72 1.29
CA VAL A 49 -10.64 -2.39 0.17
C VAL A 49 -11.71 -3.46 -0.01
N GLU A 50 -12.77 -3.10 -0.69
CA GLU A 50 -13.75 -4.10 -1.09
C GLU A 50 -13.31 -4.73 -2.39
N ASP A 51 -13.85 -5.88 -2.71
CA ASP A 51 -13.47 -6.59 -3.92
C ASP A 51 -13.56 -5.70 -5.15
N GLU A 52 -14.61 -4.92 -5.24
CA GLU A 52 -14.81 -4.11 -6.43
C GLU A 52 -13.81 -2.99 -6.55
N GLN A 53 -13.15 -2.65 -5.47
CA GLN A 53 -12.19 -1.57 -5.47
C GLN A 53 -10.75 -2.06 -5.59
N LEU A 54 -10.56 -3.35 -5.54
CA LEU A 54 -9.22 -3.91 -5.48
C LEU A 54 -8.37 -3.50 -6.68
N ASP A 55 -8.91 -3.66 -7.87
CA ASP A 55 -8.12 -3.36 -9.06
C ASP A 55 -7.73 -1.90 -9.14
N GLU A 56 -8.63 -1.04 -8.74
CA GLU A 56 -8.32 0.38 -8.75
C GLU A 56 -7.21 0.70 -7.76
N ALA A 57 -7.28 0.14 -6.56
CA ALA A 57 -6.26 0.40 -5.56
C ALA A 57 -4.90 -0.12 -6.01
N LEU A 58 -4.87 -1.30 -6.58
CA LEU A 58 -3.61 -1.86 -7.06
C LEU A 58 -3.01 -1.00 -8.16
N GLU A 59 -3.86 -0.50 -9.04
CA GLU A 59 -3.39 0.32 -10.13
C GLU A 59 -2.80 1.64 -9.61
N VAL A 60 -3.45 2.25 -8.63
CA VAL A 60 -2.94 3.48 -8.06
C VAL A 60 -1.57 3.27 -7.44
N ILE A 61 -1.41 2.19 -6.70
CA ILE A 61 -0.13 1.90 -6.06
C ILE A 61 0.95 1.70 -7.12
N LYS A 62 0.67 0.88 -8.11
CA LYS A 62 1.66 0.57 -9.10
C LYS A 62 2.06 1.79 -9.92
N GLN A 63 1.09 2.59 -10.32
CA GLN A 63 1.40 3.75 -11.12
C GLN A 63 2.18 4.78 -10.34
N THR A 64 1.86 4.96 -9.09
CA THR A 64 2.53 5.97 -8.29
C THR A 64 3.98 5.59 -8.03
N VAL A 65 4.24 4.32 -7.78
CA VAL A 65 5.59 3.89 -7.54
C VAL A 65 6.40 3.88 -8.84
N ASP A 66 5.81 3.36 -9.90
CA ASP A 66 6.51 3.28 -11.16
C ASP A 66 6.94 4.62 -11.71
N SER A 67 6.17 5.65 -11.44
CA SER A 67 6.49 6.93 -12.03
C SER A 67 7.80 7.49 -11.53
N SER A 68 8.33 6.97 -10.46
CA SER A 68 9.54 7.52 -9.90
C SER A 68 10.78 6.77 -10.33
N ASN A 69 10.63 5.60 -10.90
CA ASN A 69 11.80 4.86 -11.28
C ASN A 69 11.44 3.74 -12.19
N SER A 70 12.38 3.30 -12.99
CA SER A 70 12.11 2.24 -13.91
C SER A 70 12.34 0.87 -13.32
N ARG A 71 12.90 0.74 -12.08
CA ARG A 71 13.13 -0.54 -11.55
C ARG A 71 12.02 -0.97 -10.68
N GLN A 72 11.91 -2.20 -10.38
CA GLN A 72 10.94 -2.69 -9.45
C GLN A 72 11.20 -2.08 -8.13
N GLN A 73 10.24 -1.44 -7.55
CA GLN A 73 10.43 -0.72 -6.33
C GLN A 73 9.66 -1.24 -5.14
N GLY A 74 8.85 -2.22 -5.29
CA GLY A 74 8.06 -2.66 -4.15
C GLY A 74 7.46 -4.01 -4.30
N VAL A 75 6.85 -4.46 -3.22
CA VAL A 75 6.20 -5.75 -3.14
C VAL A 75 4.79 -5.53 -2.67
N LEU A 76 3.88 -6.37 -3.06
CA LEU A 76 2.50 -6.19 -2.69
C LEU A 76 1.86 -7.55 -2.47
N PHE A 77 1.10 -7.67 -1.40
CA PHE A 77 0.35 -8.88 -1.10
C PHE A 77 -1.11 -8.52 -0.97
N VAL A 78 -1.98 -9.41 -1.38
CA VAL A 78 -3.42 -9.23 -1.21
C VAL A 78 -3.94 -10.40 -0.41
N ILE A 79 -4.61 -10.11 0.68
CA ILE A 79 -5.10 -11.13 1.58
C ILE A 79 -6.59 -10.99 1.77
N LYS A 80 -7.30 -12.11 1.79
CA LYS A 80 -8.71 -12.08 2.06
C LYS A 80 -8.94 -11.81 3.52
N VAL A 81 -9.88 -10.95 3.84
CA VAL A 81 -10.19 -10.62 5.23
C VAL A 81 -11.46 -11.34 5.62
N ASP A 82 -11.34 -12.30 6.51
CA ASP A 82 -12.51 -13.04 6.96
C ASP A 82 -13.34 -12.25 7.94
N LYS A 83 -12.74 -11.42 8.73
CA LYS A 83 -13.46 -10.68 9.74
C LYS A 83 -12.79 -9.36 10.00
N PHE A 84 -13.56 -8.31 10.05
CA PHE A 84 -13.05 -6.98 10.35
C PHE A 84 -13.89 -6.43 11.48
N ILE A 85 -13.27 -6.04 12.58
CA ILE A 85 -13.96 -5.53 13.72
C ILE A 85 -13.47 -4.14 14.06
N HIS A 86 -14.40 -3.20 14.12
CA HIS A 86 -14.06 -1.84 14.45
C HIS A 86 -14.57 -1.60 15.85
N PHE A 87 -13.74 -1.37 16.79
CA PHE A 87 -14.17 -1.25 18.20
C PHE A 87 -13.78 0.09 18.81
#